data_e527fb504a90a57ff4615e5ad34aae4f
#
_entry.id   e527fb504a90a57ff4615e5ad34aae4f
#
_cell.length_a   1.000
_cell.length_b   1.000
_cell.length_c   1.000
_cell.angle_alpha   90.00
_cell.angle_beta   90.00
_cell.angle_gamma   90.00
#
_symmetry.space_group_name_H-M   'P 1'
#
loop_
_entity.id
_entity.type
_entity.pdbx_description
1 polymer ?
#
loop_
_entity_poly.entity_id
_entity_poly.type
_entity_poly.pdbx_seq_one_letter_code
_entity_poly.pdbx_strand_id
1 'polypeptide(L)'
;LHDALPIFMFVFWIFMSIIGKRKCNPVMTYTNKVINHVWYAIGIMFLVTFAVIAILGVTYDNYRSLDLMMPLSSLYVGIGVSTTGIIIQNKVTSYLPLLGIGIGLYILAALYLDLSFPIPANLLFGLSFVLIMIIPGHVLNKKENKEC
;
A
#
# COMPACT_ATOMS: atom_id res chain seq x y z
N LEU A 1 -12.28 18.36 14.13
CA LEU A 1 -11.23 17.31 14.06
C LEU A 1 -11.15 16.66 12.66
N HIS A 2 -12.26 16.55 11.93
CA HIS A 2 -12.27 15.95 10.59
C HIS A 2 -11.53 16.79 9.54
N ASP A 3 -11.55 18.10 9.65
CA ASP A 3 -10.92 19.02 8.69
C ASP A 3 -9.40 19.12 8.84
N ALA A 4 -8.86 18.69 9.97
CA ALA A 4 -7.41 18.72 10.22
C ALA A 4 -6.65 17.54 9.60
N LEU A 5 -7.32 16.41 9.33
CA LEU A 5 -6.69 15.19 8.82
C LEU A 5 -6.05 15.37 7.42
N PRO A 6 -6.73 15.95 6.42
CA PRO A 6 -6.15 16.18 5.10
C PRO A 6 -4.99 17.17 5.15
N ILE A 7 -5.07 18.20 6.01
CA ILE A 7 -4.00 19.19 6.18
C ILE A 7 -2.77 18.50 6.78
N PHE A 8 -2.96 17.63 7.79
CA PHE A 8 -1.86 16.90 8.42
C PHE A 8 -1.18 15.93 7.43
N MET A 9 -1.95 15.24 6.57
CA MET A 9 -1.41 14.38 5.53
C MET A 9 -0.61 15.18 4.49
N PHE A 10 -1.09 16.36 4.11
CA PHE A 10 -0.41 17.25 3.16
C PHE A 10 0.92 17.79 3.72
N VAL A 11 0.91 18.22 4.98
CA VAL A 11 2.11 18.68 5.70
C VAL A 11 3.11 17.53 5.87
N PHE A 12 2.64 16.34 6.24
CA PHE A 12 3.49 15.16 6.36
C PHE A 12 4.12 14.76 5.02
N TRP A 13 3.34 14.83 3.93
CA TRP A 13 3.85 14.56 2.58
C TRP A 13 4.92 15.56 2.14
N ILE A 14 4.71 16.87 2.39
CA ILE A 14 5.71 17.92 2.14
C ILE A 14 6.97 17.68 2.97
N PHE A 15 6.80 17.38 4.26
CA PHE A 15 7.91 17.10 5.18
C PHE A 15 8.75 15.90 4.72
N MET A 16 8.11 14.80 4.33
CA MET A 16 8.78 13.62 3.78
C MET A 16 9.45 13.90 2.44
N SER A 17 8.86 14.75 1.58
CA SER A 17 9.46 15.17 0.32
C SER A 17 10.72 16.03 0.50
N ILE A 18 10.79 16.82 1.57
CA ILE A 18 11.97 17.65 1.90
C ILE A 18 13.09 16.77 2.50
N ILE A 19 12.75 15.85 3.41
CA ILE A 19 13.72 14.97 4.05
C ILE A 19 14.28 13.93 3.07
N GLY A 20 13.44 13.45 2.14
CA GLY A 20 13.84 12.46 1.13
C GLY A 20 14.89 12.95 0.11
N LYS A 21 15.22 14.25 0.11
CA LYS A 21 16.26 14.84 -0.76
C LYS A 21 17.69 14.65 -0.26
N ARG A 22 17.97 13.71 0.64
CA ARG A 22 19.37 13.33 0.91
C ARG A 22 19.92 12.61 -0.33
N LYS A 23 20.67 13.39 -1.11
CA LYS A 23 21.49 12.96 -2.22
C LYS A 23 22.60 12.00 -1.75
N CYS A 24 22.31 10.72 -1.71
CA CYS A 24 23.30 9.77 -2.21
C CYS A 24 23.01 9.65 -3.71
N ASN A 25 24.00 9.89 -4.56
CA ASN A 25 23.92 9.52 -5.97
C ASN A 25 24.08 7.98 -6.03
N PRO A 26 23.02 7.18 -5.89
CA PRO A 26 23.17 5.75 -6.09
C PRO A 26 23.39 5.57 -7.58
N VAL A 27 24.41 4.80 -7.94
CA VAL A 27 24.53 4.27 -9.29
C VAL A 27 23.16 3.63 -9.58
N MET A 28 22.39 4.24 -10.51
CA MET A 28 21.04 3.78 -10.85
C MET A 28 21.15 2.43 -11.52
N THR A 29 21.16 1.38 -10.72
CA THR A 29 21.14 0.01 -11.19
C THR A 29 19.84 -0.23 -11.95
N TYR A 30 19.86 -1.05 -12.99
CA TYR A 30 18.64 -1.43 -13.76
C TYR A 30 17.49 -1.85 -12.85
N THR A 31 17.80 -2.60 -11.80
CA THR A 31 16.87 -3.02 -10.74
C THR A 31 16.12 -1.85 -10.09
N ASN A 32 16.81 -0.79 -9.72
CA ASN A 32 16.20 0.41 -9.13
C ASN A 32 15.28 1.13 -10.11
N LYS A 33 15.63 1.16 -11.39
CA LYS A 33 14.74 1.72 -12.44
C LYS A 33 13.44 0.93 -12.56
N VAL A 34 13.53 -0.39 -12.57
CA VAL A 34 12.34 -1.27 -12.69
C VAL A 34 11.44 -1.11 -11.47
N ILE A 35 12.00 -1.17 -10.26
CA ILE A 35 11.22 -0.98 -9.02
C ILE A 35 10.52 0.36 -9.02
N ASN A 36 11.22 1.43 -9.38
CA ASN A 36 10.64 2.78 -9.42
C ASN A 36 9.49 2.89 -10.42
N HIS A 37 9.61 2.22 -11.57
CA HIS A 37 8.55 2.18 -12.57
C HIS A 37 7.32 1.41 -12.12
N VAL A 38 7.51 0.29 -11.43
CA VAL A 38 6.42 -0.50 -10.82
C VAL A 38 5.65 0.35 -9.79
N TRP A 39 6.36 1.01 -8.88
CA TRP A 39 5.72 1.87 -7.87
C TRP A 39 5.01 3.08 -8.47
N TYR A 40 5.59 3.67 -9.51
CA TYR A 40 4.94 4.76 -10.24
C TYR A 40 3.64 4.31 -10.91
N ALA A 41 3.64 3.16 -11.58
CA ALA A 41 2.44 2.59 -12.20
C ALA A 41 1.36 2.28 -11.16
N ILE A 42 1.72 1.67 -10.03
CA ILE A 42 0.79 1.39 -8.92
C ILE A 42 0.22 2.68 -8.35
N GLY A 43 1.03 3.71 -8.17
CA GLY A 43 0.59 5.02 -7.69
C GLY A 43 -0.44 5.66 -8.62
N ILE A 44 -0.22 5.61 -9.94
CA ILE A 44 -1.18 6.12 -10.93
C ILE A 44 -2.47 5.30 -10.88
N MET A 45 -2.39 3.97 -10.87
CA MET A 45 -3.58 3.11 -10.80
C MET A 45 -4.40 3.38 -9.54
N PHE A 46 -3.74 3.55 -8.40
CA PHE A 46 -4.39 3.90 -7.13
C PHE A 46 -5.11 5.25 -7.23
N LEU A 47 -4.46 6.26 -7.81
CA LEU A 47 -5.01 7.61 -7.95
C LEU A 47 -6.22 7.62 -8.90
N VAL A 48 -6.13 6.91 -10.04
CA VAL A 48 -7.24 6.77 -10.98
C VAL A 48 -8.42 6.04 -10.34
N THR A 49 -8.17 4.94 -9.63
CA THR A 49 -9.22 4.18 -8.93
C THR A 49 -9.89 5.04 -7.87
N PHE A 50 -9.11 5.80 -7.10
CA PHE A 50 -9.65 6.74 -6.11
C PHE A 50 -10.56 7.78 -6.77
N ALA A 51 -10.12 8.40 -7.86
CA ALA A 51 -10.91 9.40 -8.58
C ALA A 51 -12.23 8.80 -9.09
N VAL A 52 -12.19 7.60 -9.66
CA VAL A 52 -13.42 6.92 -10.15
C VAL A 52 -14.38 6.63 -8.99
N ILE A 53 -13.90 6.06 -7.89
CA ILE A 53 -14.75 5.73 -6.72
C ILE A 53 -15.31 7.01 -6.09
N ALA A 54 -14.53 8.08 -6.00
CA ALA A 54 -14.98 9.36 -5.47
C ALA A 54 -16.07 9.98 -6.36
N ILE A 55 -15.90 9.98 -7.68
CA ILE A 55 -16.91 10.47 -8.63
C ILE A 55 -18.20 9.64 -8.51
N LEU A 56 -18.11 8.32 -8.48
CA LEU A 56 -19.27 7.44 -8.34
C LEU A 56 -19.95 7.64 -6.98
N GLY A 57 -19.19 7.78 -5.90
CA GLY A 57 -19.73 8.03 -4.56
C GLY A 57 -20.54 9.33 -4.49
N VAL A 58 -20.04 10.40 -5.11
CA VAL A 58 -20.74 11.70 -5.18
C VAL A 58 -21.95 11.64 -6.11
N THR A 59 -21.82 10.99 -7.29
CA THR A 59 -22.88 10.95 -8.29
C THR A 59 -24.09 10.14 -7.81
N TYR A 60 -23.86 9.04 -7.09
CA TYR A 60 -24.94 8.16 -6.61
C TYR A 60 -25.29 8.38 -5.13
N ASP A 61 -24.73 9.40 -4.50
CA ASP A 61 -24.91 9.71 -3.06
C ASP A 61 -24.64 8.50 -2.15
N ASN A 62 -23.72 7.64 -2.57
CA ASN A 62 -23.38 6.39 -1.91
C ASN A 62 -21.93 6.41 -1.38
N TYR A 63 -21.74 7.03 -0.24
CA TYR A 63 -20.43 7.14 0.42
C TYR A 63 -19.86 5.79 0.89
N ARG A 64 -20.67 4.74 0.96
CA ARG A 64 -20.21 3.37 1.26
C ARG A 64 -19.22 2.86 0.20
N SER A 65 -19.26 3.41 -1.01
CA SER A 65 -18.27 3.09 -2.06
C SER A 65 -16.85 3.44 -1.65
N LEU A 66 -16.64 4.40 -0.75
CA LEU A 66 -15.31 4.77 -0.26
C LEU A 66 -14.69 3.68 0.63
N ASP A 67 -15.48 2.84 1.26
CA ASP A 67 -14.99 1.72 2.08
C ASP A 67 -14.26 0.68 1.21
N LEU A 68 -14.55 0.62 -0.10
CA LEU A 68 -13.83 -0.22 -1.06
C LEU A 68 -12.37 0.18 -1.23
N MET A 69 -12.00 1.41 -0.87
CA MET A 69 -10.61 1.88 -0.96
C MET A 69 -9.68 1.10 -0.01
N MET A 70 -10.18 0.64 1.14
CA MET A 70 -9.38 -0.14 2.10
C MET A 70 -8.87 -1.44 1.47
N PRO A 71 -9.73 -2.38 1.00
CA PRO A 71 -9.25 -3.61 0.40
C PRO A 71 -8.46 -3.38 -0.89
N LEU A 72 -8.86 -2.42 -1.74
CA LEU A 72 -8.15 -2.12 -2.97
C LEU A 72 -6.72 -1.61 -2.71
N SER A 73 -6.53 -0.76 -1.70
CA SER A 73 -5.20 -0.28 -1.33
C SER A 73 -4.28 -1.42 -0.88
N SER A 74 -4.79 -2.38 -0.09
CA SER A 74 -4.02 -3.55 0.32
C SER A 74 -3.62 -4.44 -0.86
N LEU A 75 -4.49 -4.58 -1.87
CA LEU A 75 -4.18 -5.30 -3.10
C LEU A 75 -3.05 -4.62 -3.89
N TYR A 76 -3.17 -3.32 -4.16
CA TYR A 76 -2.16 -2.58 -4.92
C TYR A 76 -0.79 -2.59 -4.24
N VAL A 77 -0.76 -2.29 -2.94
CA VAL A 77 0.50 -2.28 -2.18
C VAL A 77 1.07 -3.70 -2.06
N GLY A 78 0.21 -4.70 -1.86
CA GLY A 78 0.62 -6.11 -1.78
C GLY A 78 1.27 -6.60 -3.08
N ILE A 79 0.70 -6.27 -4.24
CA ILE A 79 1.27 -6.57 -5.55
C ILE A 79 2.62 -5.85 -5.72
N GLY A 80 2.71 -4.58 -5.36
CA GLY A 80 3.95 -3.80 -5.46
C GLY A 80 5.08 -4.38 -4.63
N VAL A 81 4.82 -4.72 -3.38
CA VAL A 81 5.83 -5.30 -2.48
C VAL A 81 6.22 -6.71 -2.91
N SER A 82 5.24 -7.54 -3.32
CA SER A 82 5.52 -8.89 -3.84
C SER A 82 6.41 -8.84 -5.10
N THR A 83 6.07 -7.97 -6.06
CA THR A 83 6.88 -7.76 -7.27
C THR A 83 8.29 -7.27 -6.93
N THR A 84 8.41 -6.33 -5.99
CA THR A 84 9.71 -5.86 -5.50
C THR A 84 10.51 -7.01 -4.87
N GLY A 85 9.86 -7.86 -4.09
CA GLY A 85 10.47 -9.06 -3.49
C GLY A 85 11.03 -10.04 -4.52
N ILE A 86 10.30 -10.25 -5.62
CA ILE A 86 10.75 -11.10 -6.75
C ILE A 86 11.99 -10.49 -7.40
N ILE A 87 11.99 -9.18 -7.67
CA ILE A 87 13.11 -8.48 -8.30
C ILE A 87 14.36 -8.55 -7.43
N ILE A 88 14.23 -8.42 -6.11
CA ILE A 88 15.33 -8.49 -5.13
C ILE A 88 15.70 -9.95 -4.80
N GLN A 89 14.95 -10.94 -5.30
CA GLN A 89 15.12 -12.38 -5.04
C GLN A 89 15.03 -12.74 -3.54
N ASN A 90 14.20 -12.03 -2.78
CA ASN A 90 13.95 -12.32 -1.38
C ASN A 90 12.62 -13.05 -1.20
N LYS A 91 12.66 -14.33 -0.81
CA LYS A 91 11.48 -15.19 -0.66
C LYS A 91 10.46 -14.63 0.33
N VAL A 92 10.91 -14.09 1.46
CA VAL A 92 9.99 -13.55 2.49
C VAL A 92 9.23 -12.34 1.95
N THR A 93 9.93 -11.40 1.32
CA THR A 93 9.35 -10.19 0.73
C THR A 93 8.46 -10.52 -0.47
N SER A 94 8.69 -11.65 -1.16
CA SER A 94 7.87 -12.08 -2.29
C SER A 94 6.56 -12.75 -1.88
N TYR A 95 6.60 -13.65 -0.89
CA TYR A 95 5.43 -14.49 -0.54
C TYR A 95 4.59 -13.94 0.61
N LEU A 96 5.19 -13.27 1.57
CA LEU A 96 4.46 -12.76 2.74
C LEU A 96 3.35 -11.75 2.38
N PRO A 97 3.56 -10.82 1.42
CA PRO A 97 2.49 -9.90 1.00
C PRO A 97 1.27 -10.59 0.40
N LEU A 98 1.41 -11.81 -0.13
CA LEU A 98 0.28 -12.59 -0.67
C LEU A 98 -0.75 -12.92 0.42
N LEU A 99 -0.32 -13.15 1.66
CA LEU A 99 -1.23 -13.33 2.79
C LEU A 99 -2.01 -12.03 3.07
N GLY A 100 -1.35 -10.89 3.01
CA GLY A 100 -2.00 -9.59 3.15
C GLY A 100 -3.01 -9.29 2.03
N ILE A 101 -2.68 -9.69 0.79
CA ILE A 101 -3.61 -9.66 -0.35
C ILE A 101 -4.84 -10.54 -0.07
N GLY A 102 -4.63 -11.76 0.47
CA GLY A 102 -5.72 -12.65 0.86
C GLY A 102 -6.67 -12.03 1.87
N ILE A 103 -6.14 -11.31 2.88
CA ILE A 103 -6.95 -10.55 3.84
C ILE A 103 -7.71 -9.42 3.14
N GLY A 104 -7.08 -8.70 2.22
CA GLY A 104 -7.73 -7.65 1.41
C GLY A 104 -8.90 -8.20 0.59
N LEU A 105 -8.72 -9.35 -0.06
CA LEU A 105 -9.78 -10.04 -0.81
C LEU A 105 -10.91 -10.50 0.11
N TYR A 106 -10.60 -10.99 1.31
CA TYR A 106 -11.61 -11.36 2.31
C TYR A 106 -12.44 -10.15 2.74
N ILE A 107 -11.80 -8.99 3.01
CA ILE A 107 -12.50 -7.75 3.35
C ILE A 107 -13.41 -7.32 2.20
N LEU A 108 -12.92 -7.39 0.95
CA LEU A 108 -13.70 -7.04 -0.24
C LEU A 108 -14.94 -7.93 -0.39
N ALA A 109 -14.76 -9.25 -0.25
CA ALA A 109 -15.87 -10.21 -0.33
C ALA A 109 -16.90 -10.00 0.78
N ALA A 110 -16.44 -9.74 2.00
CA ALA A 110 -17.32 -9.52 3.14
C ALA A 110 -18.11 -8.20 3.02
N LEU A 111 -17.53 -7.15 2.47
CA LEU A 111 -18.23 -5.89 2.16
C LEU A 111 -19.30 -6.09 1.08
N TYR A 112 -19.01 -6.92 0.06
CA TYR A 112 -19.96 -7.22 -1.01
C TYR A 112 -21.13 -8.07 -0.53
N LEU A 113 -20.86 -9.10 0.30
CA LEU A 113 -21.86 -10.04 0.82
C LEU A 113 -22.60 -9.52 2.07
N ASP A 114 -22.29 -8.31 2.51
CA ASP A 114 -22.86 -7.68 3.71
C ASP A 114 -22.69 -8.56 4.97
N LEU A 115 -21.57 -9.28 5.04
CA LEU A 115 -21.27 -10.16 6.17
C LEU A 115 -20.87 -9.33 7.38
N SER A 116 -21.40 -9.71 8.55
CA SER A 116 -20.94 -9.13 9.81
C SER A 116 -19.52 -9.61 10.12
N PHE A 117 -18.61 -8.67 10.29
CA PHE A 117 -17.24 -8.99 10.67
C PHE A 117 -17.15 -9.40 12.15
N PRO A 118 -16.53 -10.53 12.47
CA PRO A 118 -16.20 -10.89 13.86
C PRO A 118 -15.13 -9.97 14.45
N ILE A 119 -14.33 -9.34 13.59
CA ILE A 119 -13.27 -8.40 13.94
C ILE A 119 -13.51 -7.12 13.12
N PRO A 120 -13.32 -5.91 13.69
CA PRO A 120 -13.49 -4.66 12.94
C PRO A 120 -12.66 -4.65 11.65
N ALA A 121 -13.27 -4.30 10.53
CA ALA A 121 -12.62 -4.25 9.21
C ALA A 121 -11.31 -3.45 9.22
N ASN A 122 -11.28 -2.35 9.97
CA ASN A 122 -10.09 -1.50 10.14
C ASN A 122 -8.92 -2.25 10.79
N LEU A 123 -9.20 -3.17 11.70
CA LEU A 123 -8.18 -3.98 12.39
C LEU A 123 -7.60 -5.04 11.46
N LEU A 124 -8.46 -5.70 10.67
CA LEU A 124 -8.03 -6.62 9.61
C LEU A 124 -7.19 -5.90 8.53
N PHE A 125 -7.62 -4.71 8.15
CA PHE A 125 -6.87 -3.86 7.23
C PHE A 125 -5.49 -3.50 7.79
N GLY A 126 -5.42 -3.05 9.05
CA GLY A 126 -4.15 -2.78 9.73
C GLY A 126 -3.24 -4.00 9.76
N LEU A 127 -3.78 -5.20 10.05
CA LEU A 127 -3.04 -6.45 10.04
C LEU A 127 -2.49 -6.76 8.63
N SER A 128 -3.26 -6.53 7.58
CA SER A 128 -2.79 -6.73 6.20
C SER A 128 -1.58 -5.83 5.89
N PHE A 129 -1.58 -4.59 6.34
CA PHE A 129 -0.45 -3.67 6.16
C PHE A 129 0.81 -4.09 6.94
N VAL A 130 0.64 -4.62 8.15
CA VAL A 130 1.77 -5.20 8.91
C VAL A 130 2.43 -6.32 8.12
N LEU A 131 1.64 -7.22 7.55
CA LEU A 131 2.14 -8.35 6.74
C LEU A 131 2.78 -7.89 5.43
N ILE A 132 2.20 -6.88 4.78
CA ILE A 132 2.65 -6.41 3.47
C ILE A 132 3.90 -5.53 3.57
N MET A 133 3.97 -4.62 4.55
CA MET A 133 5.00 -3.58 4.59
C MET A 133 5.98 -3.74 5.75
N ILE A 134 5.50 -3.95 6.97
CA ILE A 134 6.35 -3.87 8.16
C ILE A 134 7.30 -5.07 8.22
N ILE A 135 6.78 -6.26 8.07
CA ILE A 135 7.61 -7.48 8.17
C ILE A 135 8.62 -7.57 7.01
N PRO A 136 8.22 -7.42 5.73
CA PRO A 136 9.18 -7.42 4.62
C PRO A 136 10.21 -6.29 4.72
N GLY A 137 9.80 -5.10 5.12
CA GLY A 137 10.72 -3.97 5.31
C GLY A 137 11.76 -4.24 6.39
N HIS A 138 11.35 -4.83 7.52
CA HIS A 138 12.27 -5.20 8.59
C HIS A 138 13.28 -6.29 8.17
N VAL A 139 12.81 -7.29 7.41
CA VAL A 139 13.67 -8.37 6.89
C VAL A 139 14.71 -7.82 5.91
N LEU A 140 14.33 -6.91 5.02
CA LEU A 140 15.26 -6.27 4.08
C LEU A 140 16.32 -5.43 4.81
N ASN A 141 15.91 -4.60 5.76
CA ASN A 141 16.82 -3.77 6.54
C ASN A 141 17.85 -4.61 7.35
N LYS A 142 17.38 -5.74 7.92
CA LYS A 142 18.28 -6.66 8.66
C LYS A 142 19.30 -7.34 7.75
N LYS A 143 18.96 -7.57 6.46
CA LYS A 143 19.87 -8.16 5.50
C LYS A 143 20.95 -7.17 5.08
N GLU A 144 20.57 -5.92 4.79
CA GLU A 144 21.48 -4.84 4.41
C GLU A 144 22.53 -4.58 5.51
N ASN A 145 22.11 -4.55 6.79
CA ASN A 145 23.02 -4.36 7.93
C ASN A 145 23.98 -5.53 8.19
N LYS A 146 23.81 -6.68 7.52
CA LYS A 146 24.75 -7.82 7.63
C LYS A 146 25.78 -7.82 6.50
N GLU A 147 25.54 -7.09 5.42
CA GLU A 147 26.44 -7.01 4.26
C GLU A 147 27.37 -5.80 4.32
N CYS A 148 27.18 -4.89 5.29
CA CYS A 148 28.14 -3.84 5.69
C CYS A 148 29.02 -4.30 6.83
#